data_753a5a8b30de157388cbc4695e125423
#
_entry.id   753a5a8b30de157388cbc4695e125423
#
_cell.length_a   1.000
_cell.length_b   1.000
_cell.length_c   1.000
_cell.angle_alpha   90.00
_cell.angle_beta   90.00
_cell.angle_gamma   90.00
#
_symmetry.space_group_name_H-M   'P 1'
#
loop_
_entity.id
_entity.type
_entity.pdbx_description
1 polymer ?
#
loop_
_entity_poly.entity_id
_entity_poly.type
_entity_poly.pdbx_seq_one_letter_code
_entity_poly.pdbx_strand_id
1 'polypeptide(L)'
;MESRHILITGASSGIGLEAAQQLAAAGHRLTLPCRSQARADALGELLAKRQLQDQVSRPLGDLADLASVEQLAATLLEQGMPIDTLVLNAGLQYSGASEPRWSAQGFELTLAVNHLAHQALLQRLLPLLLASPQPRVVVTASEVHDPSTPGGRVGQPAGVGNLEGLRQGPGAAMVDGQTPFNAEKAYKDSKLCNLLMARALAASLAEQQHKMPVLTWSPGLVIPRGSGGFFRYSREHNPLGQTLFTLLARDLLRVSETPARAGALLAELAAGPVAQETGFSYRSNRLVGPGQLRFETREPSAEASNDALAEQLWQLSASLVGLQADQGLNHH
;
A
#
# COMPACT_ATOMS: atom_id res chain seq x y z
N MET A 1 4.36 -2.10 -26.02
CA MET A 1 3.26 -2.30 -25.05
C MET A 1 2.35 -1.09 -25.16
N GLU A 2 1.05 -1.27 -25.00
CA GLU A 2 0.09 -0.17 -24.98
C GLU A 2 0.32 0.71 -23.74
N SER A 3 0.23 2.06 -23.91
CA SER A 3 0.41 2.99 -22.80
C SER A 3 -0.76 2.88 -21.84
N ARG A 4 -0.50 2.78 -20.52
CA ARG A 4 -1.48 2.72 -19.45
C ARG A 4 -1.49 4.01 -18.64
N HIS A 5 -2.64 4.36 -18.08
CA HIS A 5 -2.73 5.37 -17.03
C HIS A 5 -2.64 4.70 -15.65
N ILE A 6 -1.59 4.99 -14.90
CA ILE A 6 -1.29 4.32 -13.62
C ILE A 6 -1.23 5.35 -12.50
N LEU A 7 -2.05 5.18 -11.47
CA LEU A 7 -1.95 5.96 -10.25
C LEU A 7 -1.15 5.19 -9.20
N ILE A 8 -0.12 5.84 -8.61
CA ILE A 8 0.75 5.21 -7.61
C ILE A 8 0.84 6.09 -6.36
N THR A 9 0.34 5.60 -5.22
CA THR A 9 0.55 6.26 -3.94
C THR A 9 1.97 6.02 -3.42
N GLY A 10 2.56 7.02 -2.75
CA GLY A 10 3.91 6.89 -2.16
C GLY A 10 5.06 6.85 -3.17
N ALA A 11 4.87 7.43 -4.35
CA ALA A 11 5.88 7.45 -5.43
C ALA A 11 6.96 8.53 -5.28
N SER A 12 6.96 9.33 -4.21
CA SER A 12 7.98 10.36 -3.98
C SER A 12 9.31 9.82 -3.41
N SER A 13 9.38 8.52 -3.09
CA SER A 13 10.59 7.87 -2.55
C SER A 13 10.51 6.34 -2.63
N GLY A 14 11.64 5.67 -2.40
CA GLY A 14 11.70 4.21 -2.22
C GLY A 14 11.17 3.42 -3.42
N ILE A 15 10.46 2.33 -3.13
CA ILE A 15 9.95 1.39 -4.14
C ILE A 15 9.03 2.07 -5.15
N GLY A 16 8.11 2.92 -4.66
CA GLY A 16 7.16 3.64 -5.52
C GLY A 16 7.84 4.58 -6.49
N LEU A 17 8.92 5.27 -6.08
CA LEU A 17 9.71 6.12 -6.96
C LEU A 17 10.45 5.32 -8.03
N GLU A 18 11.08 4.22 -7.66
CA GLU A 18 11.79 3.35 -8.61
C GLU A 18 10.83 2.74 -9.65
N ALA A 19 9.63 2.33 -9.20
CA ALA A 19 8.59 1.85 -10.11
C ALA A 19 8.08 2.97 -11.04
N ALA A 20 7.80 4.16 -10.50
CA ALA A 20 7.31 5.29 -11.28
C ALA A 20 8.31 5.70 -12.37
N GLN A 21 9.62 5.74 -12.06
CA GLN A 21 10.64 6.06 -13.06
C GLN A 21 10.71 5.02 -14.19
N GLN A 22 10.61 3.73 -13.86
CA GLN A 22 10.62 2.66 -14.85
C GLN A 22 9.36 2.69 -15.75
N LEU A 23 8.19 2.92 -15.14
CA LEU A 23 6.92 3.02 -15.86
C LEU A 23 6.86 4.26 -16.76
N ALA A 24 7.34 5.41 -16.27
CA ALA A 24 7.44 6.62 -17.08
C ALA A 24 8.41 6.43 -18.26
N ALA A 25 9.56 5.80 -18.02
CA ALA A 25 10.53 5.48 -19.08
C ALA A 25 9.97 4.49 -20.12
N ALA A 26 9.01 3.64 -19.73
CA ALA A 26 8.29 2.74 -20.63
C ALA A 26 7.13 3.43 -21.40
N GLY A 27 6.90 4.74 -21.17
CA GLY A 27 5.89 5.54 -21.88
C GLY A 27 4.48 5.47 -21.27
N HIS A 28 4.34 5.01 -20.02
CA HIS A 28 3.06 5.03 -19.32
C HIS A 28 2.76 6.42 -18.77
N ARG A 29 1.46 6.79 -18.74
CA ARG A 29 0.97 8.01 -18.07
C ARG A 29 0.85 7.73 -16.58
N LEU A 30 1.38 8.64 -15.74
CA LEU A 30 1.38 8.45 -14.30
C LEU A 30 0.67 9.58 -13.57
N THR A 31 -0.11 9.22 -12.55
CA THR A 31 -0.61 10.10 -11.51
C THR A 31 0.05 9.72 -10.19
N LEU A 32 0.86 10.63 -9.64
CA LEU A 32 1.70 10.40 -8.46
C LEU A 32 1.31 11.38 -7.34
N PRO A 33 0.29 11.06 -6.52
CA PRO A 33 -0.14 11.94 -5.44
C PRO A 33 1.00 12.25 -4.47
N CYS A 34 1.13 13.54 -4.11
CA CYS A 34 2.15 14.05 -3.22
C CYS A 34 1.49 14.72 -2.01
N ARG A 35 1.99 14.45 -0.80
CA ARG A 35 1.41 14.99 0.45
C ARG A 35 1.59 16.52 0.62
N SER A 36 2.47 17.15 -0.16
CA SER A 36 2.71 18.59 -0.10
C SER A 36 3.32 19.10 -1.39
N GLN A 37 3.17 20.41 -1.66
CA GLN A 37 3.75 21.07 -2.81
C GLN A 37 5.26 20.87 -2.89
N ALA A 38 5.97 21.02 -1.77
CA ALA A 38 7.42 20.81 -1.74
C ALA A 38 7.84 19.39 -2.17
N ARG A 39 7.01 18.37 -1.88
CA ARG A 39 7.25 17.00 -2.36
C ARG A 39 6.94 16.84 -3.84
N ALA A 40 5.90 17.50 -4.33
CA ALA A 40 5.55 17.51 -5.75
C ALA A 40 6.64 18.18 -6.59
N ASP A 41 7.19 19.31 -6.11
CA ASP A 41 8.26 20.04 -6.77
C ASP A 41 9.56 19.23 -6.82
N ALA A 42 9.98 18.67 -5.66
CA ALA A 42 11.17 17.82 -5.58
C ALA A 42 11.09 16.57 -6.48
N LEU A 43 9.90 15.94 -6.56
CA LEU A 43 9.65 14.83 -7.48
C LEU A 43 9.72 15.31 -8.94
N GLY A 44 9.17 16.50 -9.25
CA GLY A 44 9.22 17.10 -10.57
C GLY A 44 10.65 17.35 -11.04
N GLU A 45 11.49 17.95 -10.20
CA GLU A 45 12.90 18.17 -10.50
C GLU A 45 13.67 16.85 -10.76
N LEU A 46 13.37 15.82 -9.97
CA LEU A 46 14.00 14.51 -10.12
C LEU A 46 13.61 13.85 -11.45
N LEU A 47 12.33 13.92 -11.83
CA LEU A 47 11.84 13.39 -13.09
C LEU A 47 12.36 14.19 -14.29
N ALA A 48 12.44 15.52 -14.17
CA ALA A 48 12.99 16.40 -15.21
C ALA A 48 14.46 16.10 -15.54
N LYS A 49 15.29 15.80 -14.54
CA LYS A 49 16.67 15.35 -14.74
C LYS A 49 16.79 14.07 -15.56
N ARG A 50 15.72 13.28 -15.64
CA ARG A 50 15.62 12.05 -16.43
C ARG A 50 14.75 12.18 -17.66
N GLN A 51 14.24 13.39 -17.98
CA GLN A 51 13.33 13.67 -19.09
C GLN A 51 12.03 12.84 -19.04
N LEU A 52 11.49 12.62 -17.82
CA LEU A 52 10.30 11.80 -17.57
C LEU A 52 9.09 12.61 -17.06
N GLN A 53 9.14 13.96 -17.10
CA GLN A 53 8.12 14.81 -16.49
C GLN A 53 6.83 14.93 -17.29
N ASP A 54 6.87 14.75 -18.62
CA ASP A 54 5.77 15.13 -19.52
C ASP A 54 4.52 14.25 -19.38
N GLN A 55 4.70 12.99 -18.99
CA GLN A 55 3.60 12.04 -18.76
C GLN A 55 3.21 11.88 -17.29
N VAL A 56 3.71 12.74 -16.39
CA VAL A 56 3.55 12.58 -14.96
C VAL A 56 2.79 13.75 -14.33
N SER A 57 1.58 13.52 -13.81
CA SER A 57 0.85 14.44 -12.96
C SER A 57 1.17 14.18 -11.47
N ARG A 58 1.19 15.25 -10.67
CA ARG A 58 1.57 15.20 -9.24
C ARG A 58 0.56 15.97 -8.38
N PRO A 59 -0.72 15.51 -8.34
CA PRO A 59 -1.72 16.18 -7.53
C PRO A 59 -1.38 16.10 -6.04
N LEU A 60 -1.92 17.03 -5.24
CA LEU A 60 -1.76 16.99 -3.81
C LEU A 60 -2.73 15.99 -3.18
N GLY A 61 -2.25 15.25 -2.17
CA GLY A 61 -3.05 14.29 -1.40
C GLY A 61 -2.24 13.75 -0.22
N ASP A 62 -2.59 14.16 0.99
CA ASP A 62 -1.98 13.65 2.22
C ASP A 62 -2.81 12.47 2.76
N LEU A 63 -2.23 11.29 2.74
CA LEU A 63 -2.87 10.08 3.25
C LEU A 63 -3.03 10.07 4.79
N ALA A 64 -2.42 11.01 5.51
CA ALA A 64 -2.66 11.20 6.94
C ALA A 64 -3.90 12.08 7.22
N ASP A 65 -4.58 12.55 6.18
CA ASP A 65 -5.78 13.36 6.26
C ASP A 65 -6.84 12.88 5.26
N LEU A 66 -7.91 12.27 5.76
CA LEU A 66 -8.98 11.73 4.92
C LEU A 66 -9.71 12.81 4.10
N ALA A 67 -9.80 14.06 4.60
CA ALA A 67 -10.34 15.16 3.82
C ALA A 67 -9.47 15.49 2.61
N SER A 68 -8.15 15.42 2.76
CA SER A 68 -7.20 15.56 1.64
C SER A 68 -7.31 14.42 0.63
N VAL A 69 -7.56 13.19 1.10
CA VAL A 69 -7.80 12.02 0.23
C VAL A 69 -9.10 12.19 -0.57
N GLU A 70 -10.16 12.67 0.09
CA GLU A 70 -11.43 12.95 -0.57
C GLU A 70 -11.30 14.02 -1.66
N GLN A 71 -10.59 15.12 -1.37
CA GLN A 71 -10.34 16.17 -2.34
C GLN A 71 -9.51 15.68 -3.53
N LEU A 72 -8.48 14.87 -3.28
CA LEU A 72 -7.71 14.22 -4.35
C LEU A 72 -8.62 13.38 -5.24
N ALA A 73 -9.45 12.54 -4.65
CA ALA A 73 -10.36 11.68 -5.41
C ALA A 73 -11.37 12.49 -6.21
N ALA A 74 -11.98 13.53 -5.62
CA ALA A 74 -12.91 14.43 -6.32
C ALA A 74 -12.25 15.10 -7.54
N THR A 75 -11.04 15.62 -7.37
CA THR A 75 -10.27 16.23 -8.48
C THR A 75 -10.03 15.24 -9.61
N LEU A 76 -9.70 13.98 -9.30
CA LEU A 76 -9.45 12.96 -10.32
C LEU A 76 -10.76 12.53 -11.01
N LEU A 77 -11.86 12.45 -10.27
CA LEU A 77 -13.20 12.16 -10.83
C LEU A 77 -13.68 13.28 -11.77
N GLU A 78 -13.45 14.55 -11.40
CA GLU A 78 -13.77 15.69 -12.25
C GLU A 78 -12.98 15.69 -13.56
N GLN A 79 -11.72 15.22 -13.54
CA GLN A 79 -10.91 15.03 -14.74
C GLN A 79 -11.45 13.93 -15.65
N GLY A 80 -12.21 12.96 -15.10
CA GLY A 80 -12.90 11.91 -15.83
C GLY A 80 -11.98 10.95 -16.60
N MET A 81 -10.67 10.94 -16.31
CA MET A 81 -9.72 10.10 -17.05
C MET A 81 -9.69 8.69 -16.47
N PRO A 82 -10.01 7.64 -17.26
CA PRO A 82 -9.93 6.27 -16.78
C PRO A 82 -8.55 5.93 -16.22
N ILE A 83 -8.55 5.12 -15.16
CA ILE A 83 -7.33 4.61 -14.51
C ILE A 83 -7.20 3.12 -14.84
N ASP A 84 -6.14 2.75 -15.58
CA ASP A 84 -5.90 1.35 -15.93
C ASP A 84 -5.31 0.57 -14.76
N THR A 85 -4.52 1.23 -13.91
CA THR A 85 -3.95 0.57 -12.74
C THR A 85 -3.92 1.51 -11.54
N LEU A 86 -4.53 1.09 -10.43
CA LEU A 86 -4.41 1.75 -9.14
C LEU A 86 -3.41 0.99 -8.26
N VAL A 87 -2.29 1.63 -7.93
CA VAL A 87 -1.24 1.06 -7.08
C VAL A 87 -1.27 1.71 -5.70
N LEU A 88 -1.80 0.99 -4.73
CA LEU A 88 -1.87 1.37 -3.32
C LEU A 88 -0.57 0.93 -2.63
N ASN A 89 0.48 1.75 -2.78
CA ASN A 89 1.83 1.39 -2.35
C ASN A 89 2.32 2.19 -1.14
N ALA A 90 1.79 3.38 -0.88
CA ALA A 90 2.22 4.19 0.24
C ALA A 90 2.18 3.42 1.56
N GLY A 91 3.09 3.76 2.45
CA GLY A 91 3.11 3.17 3.78
C GLY A 91 4.17 3.79 4.66
N LEU A 92 3.94 3.71 5.95
CA LEU A 92 4.87 4.11 6.98
C LEU A 92 4.88 3.11 8.13
N GLN A 93 5.94 3.15 8.92
CA GLN A 93 6.04 2.57 10.24
C GLN A 93 6.89 3.48 11.11
N TYR A 94 6.73 3.40 12.43
CA TYR A 94 7.55 4.12 13.40
C TYR A 94 7.94 3.23 14.58
N SER A 95 8.50 2.06 14.22
CA SER A 95 9.01 1.06 15.16
C SER A 95 9.92 1.68 16.21
N GLY A 96 9.76 1.23 17.45
CA GLY A 96 10.45 1.77 18.62
C GLY A 96 9.70 2.92 19.31
N ALA A 97 8.57 3.39 18.77
CA ALA A 97 7.74 4.36 19.48
C ALA A 97 6.94 3.68 20.59
N SER A 98 6.87 4.33 21.75
CA SER A 98 6.07 3.90 22.92
C SER A 98 4.63 4.39 22.89
N GLU A 99 4.35 5.44 22.10
CA GLU A 99 3.05 6.09 22.03
C GLU A 99 2.55 6.16 20.59
N PRO A 100 1.23 6.05 20.36
CA PRO A 100 0.66 6.18 19.03
C PRO A 100 0.77 7.62 18.52
N ARG A 101 0.95 7.73 17.21
CA ARG A 101 0.74 8.99 16.47
C ARG A 101 -0.64 8.96 15.83
N TRP A 102 -1.23 10.13 15.64
CA TRP A 102 -2.60 10.25 15.16
C TRP A 102 -2.66 10.96 13.81
N SER A 103 -3.59 10.53 12.98
CA SER A 103 -3.99 11.23 11.76
C SER A 103 -4.83 12.48 12.09
N ALA A 104 -5.16 13.28 11.08
CA ALA A 104 -6.02 14.47 11.25
C ALA A 104 -7.39 14.11 11.84
N GLN A 105 -7.92 12.92 11.56
CA GLN A 105 -9.21 12.44 12.07
C GLN A 105 -9.08 11.60 13.36
N GLY A 106 -7.90 11.54 13.97
CA GLY A 106 -7.68 10.83 15.24
C GLY A 106 -7.54 9.31 15.12
N PHE A 107 -7.27 8.76 13.94
CA PHE A 107 -6.90 7.36 13.78
C PHE A 107 -5.41 7.14 14.02
N GLU A 108 -5.03 5.96 14.52
CA GLU A 108 -3.63 5.60 14.63
C GLU A 108 -2.95 5.73 13.25
N LEU A 109 -1.80 6.41 13.22
CA LEU A 109 -1.21 6.93 11.98
C LEU A 109 -0.83 5.85 10.96
N THR A 110 -0.37 4.68 11.45
CA THR A 110 -0.02 3.56 10.55
C THR A 110 -1.27 2.98 9.90
N LEU A 111 -2.33 2.76 10.67
CA LEU A 111 -3.63 2.31 10.17
C LEU A 111 -4.23 3.33 9.21
N ALA A 112 -4.20 4.62 9.58
CA ALA A 112 -4.75 5.70 8.76
C ALA A 112 -4.09 5.75 7.37
N VAL A 113 -2.77 5.79 7.32
CA VAL A 113 -2.02 5.96 6.06
C VAL A 113 -1.96 4.68 5.24
N ASN A 114 -1.67 3.54 5.90
CA ASN A 114 -1.43 2.29 5.18
C ASN A 114 -2.72 1.61 4.73
N HIS A 115 -3.85 1.85 5.41
CA HIS A 115 -5.11 1.17 5.15
C HIS A 115 -6.29 2.11 4.88
N LEU A 116 -6.72 2.92 5.85
CA LEU A 116 -7.97 3.70 5.71
C LEU A 116 -7.94 4.69 4.54
N ALA A 117 -6.82 5.39 4.34
CA ALA A 117 -6.64 6.29 3.19
C ALA A 117 -6.68 5.52 1.85
N HIS A 118 -6.12 4.32 1.80
CA HIS A 118 -6.16 3.46 0.63
C HIS A 118 -7.57 2.92 0.36
N GLN A 119 -8.30 2.51 1.40
CA GLN A 119 -9.70 2.13 1.30
C GLN A 119 -10.54 3.28 0.73
N ALA A 120 -10.38 4.49 1.28
CA ALA A 120 -11.08 5.69 0.83
C ALA A 120 -10.79 6.02 -0.64
N LEU A 121 -9.52 6.00 -1.02
CA LEU A 121 -9.09 6.31 -2.38
C LEU A 121 -9.59 5.25 -3.37
N LEU A 122 -9.46 3.98 -3.03
CA LEU A 122 -9.90 2.84 -3.84
C LEU A 122 -11.40 2.94 -4.15
N GLN A 123 -12.25 3.05 -3.12
CA GLN A 123 -13.71 3.07 -3.31
C GLN A 123 -14.16 4.30 -4.11
N ARG A 124 -13.59 5.49 -3.84
CA ARG A 124 -13.92 6.71 -4.59
C ARG A 124 -13.48 6.67 -6.04
N LEU A 125 -12.34 6.03 -6.34
CA LEU A 125 -11.81 5.95 -7.73
C LEU A 125 -12.30 4.72 -8.49
N LEU A 126 -13.12 3.88 -7.89
CA LEU A 126 -13.63 2.67 -8.54
C LEU A 126 -14.36 2.96 -9.86
N PRO A 127 -15.17 4.05 -10.01
CA PRO A 127 -15.78 4.40 -11.29
C PRO A 127 -14.75 4.64 -12.41
N LEU A 128 -13.60 5.28 -12.11
CA LEU A 128 -12.54 5.51 -13.09
C LEU A 128 -11.78 4.22 -13.45
N LEU A 129 -11.67 3.28 -12.50
CA LEU A 129 -11.11 1.96 -12.75
C LEU A 129 -12.05 1.14 -13.64
N LEU A 130 -13.34 1.10 -13.33
CA LEU A 130 -14.34 0.35 -14.09
C LEU A 130 -14.56 0.92 -15.51
N ALA A 131 -14.26 2.20 -15.74
CA ALA A 131 -14.26 2.82 -17.06
C ALA A 131 -13.05 2.42 -17.93
N SER A 132 -12.02 1.79 -17.36
CA SER A 132 -10.86 1.30 -18.11
C SER A 132 -11.19 -0.02 -18.82
N PRO A 133 -10.68 -0.23 -20.05
CA PRO A 133 -10.81 -1.52 -20.74
C PRO A 133 -9.94 -2.62 -20.10
N GLN A 134 -8.96 -2.28 -19.30
CA GLN A 134 -8.02 -3.22 -18.68
C GLN A 134 -7.71 -2.83 -17.22
N PRO A 135 -8.75 -2.74 -16.34
CA PRO A 135 -8.58 -2.27 -14.99
C PRO A 135 -7.76 -3.24 -14.14
N ARG A 136 -7.04 -2.71 -13.14
CA ARG A 136 -6.24 -3.50 -12.20
C ARG A 136 -6.03 -2.75 -10.90
N VAL A 137 -6.03 -3.48 -9.79
CA VAL A 137 -5.61 -2.96 -8.49
C VAL A 137 -4.38 -3.70 -8.01
N VAL A 138 -3.37 -2.97 -7.53
CA VAL A 138 -2.15 -3.53 -6.93
C VAL A 138 -1.99 -2.97 -5.53
N VAL A 139 -1.94 -3.84 -4.52
CA VAL A 139 -1.85 -3.44 -3.10
C VAL A 139 -0.55 -3.92 -2.49
N THR A 140 0.24 -3.00 -1.96
CA THR A 140 1.48 -3.34 -1.25
C THR A 140 1.17 -3.78 0.18
N ALA A 141 1.28 -5.09 0.41
CA ALA A 141 1.24 -5.74 1.72
C ALA A 141 2.67 -5.93 2.28
N SER A 142 2.86 -6.91 3.12
CA SER A 142 4.17 -7.37 3.61
C SER A 142 4.04 -8.79 4.15
N GLU A 143 5.07 -9.61 4.04
CA GLU A 143 5.10 -10.96 4.60
C GLU A 143 4.96 -10.99 6.13
N VAL A 144 5.18 -9.84 6.81
CA VAL A 144 5.04 -9.74 8.29
C VAL A 144 3.59 -9.89 8.78
N HIS A 145 2.60 -9.88 7.87
CA HIS A 145 1.19 -10.23 8.19
C HIS A 145 1.02 -11.69 8.57
N ASP A 146 1.96 -12.54 8.17
CA ASP A 146 1.92 -13.98 8.41
C ASP A 146 2.88 -14.36 9.54
N PRO A 147 2.37 -14.77 10.72
CA PRO A 147 3.18 -15.19 11.86
C PRO A 147 4.02 -16.44 11.59
N SER A 148 3.80 -17.16 10.49
CA SER A 148 4.62 -18.31 10.10
C SER A 148 5.93 -17.89 9.42
N THR A 149 6.03 -16.64 8.94
CA THR A 149 7.23 -16.12 8.28
C THR A 149 8.29 -15.65 9.28
N PRO A 150 9.59 -15.61 8.90
CA PRO A 150 10.63 -15.09 9.77
C PRO A 150 10.35 -13.65 10.26
N GLY A 151 9.89 -12.77 9.36
CA GLY A 151 9.55 -11.39 9.71
C GLY A 151 8.30 -11.28 10.57
N GLY A 152 7.31 -12.13 10.34
CA GLY A 152 6.07 -12.17 11.13
C GLY A 152 6.26 -12.65 12.58
N ARG A 153 7.25 -13.53 12.82
CA ARG A 153 7.57 -14.08 14.15
C ARG A 153 8.26 -13.09 15.08
N VAL A 154 8.91 -12.05 14.56
CA VAL A 154 9.65 -11.09 15.40
C VAL A 154 8.66 -10.22 16.18
N GLY A 155 8.78 -10.18 17.50
CA GLY A 155 7.89 -9.43 18.40
C GLY A 155 6.45 -9.96 18.39
N GLN A 156 5.47 -9.07 18.62
CA GLN A 156 4.06 -9.47 18.60
C GLN A 156 3.62 -9.81 17.17
N PRO A 157 2.89 -10.91 16.95
CA PRO A 157 2.37 -11.29 15.64
C PRO A 157 1.29 -10.30 15.17
N ALA A 158 1.04 -10.25 13.86
CA ALA A 158 -0.17 -9.64 13.33
C ALA A 158 -1.41 -10.36 13.84
N GLY A 159 -2.48 -9.62 13.99
CA GLY A 159 -3.79 -10.14 14.38
C GLY A 159 -4.75 -8.99 14.64
N VAL A 160 -5.85 -8.94 13.92
CA VAL A 160 -6.85 -7.88 14.02
C VAL A 160 -8.02 -8.24 14.95
N GLY A 161 -8.01 -9.46 15.50
CA GLY A 161 -9.04 -9.97 16.38
C GLY A 161 -10.44 -9.88 15.75
N ASN A 162 -11.40 -9.37 16.52
CA ASN A 162 -12.75 -9.11 16.04
C ASN A 162 -12.94 -7.66 15.54
N LEU A 163 -11.86 -6.92 15.25
CA LEU A 163 -11.88 -5.52 14.77
C LEU A 163 -12.46 -4.52 15.80
N GLU A 164 -12.33 -4.79 17.10
CA GLU A 164 -12.92 -3.96 18.13
C GLU A 164 -12.37 -2.52 18.11
N GLY A 165 -11.08 -2.33 17.87
CA GLY A 165 -10.49 -1.00 17.74
C GLY A 165 -11.03 -0.22 16.54
N LEU A 166 -11.31 -0.91 15.42
CA LEU A 166 -12.01 -0.29 14.28
C LEU A 166 -13.44 0.11 14.65
N ARG A 167 -14.17 -0.69 15.42
CA ARG A 167 -15.52 -0.36 15.88
C ARG A 167 -15.52 0.84 16.83
N GLN A 168 -14.51 0.98 17.67
CA GLN A 168 -14.31 2.15 18.54
C GLN A 168 -14.04 3.43 17.72
N GLY A 169 -13.40 3.28 16.55
CA GLY A 169 -13.09 4.41 15.67
C GLY A 169 -11.91 5.26 16.15
N PRO A 170 -11.98 6.60 15.99
CA PRO A 170 -10.90 7.52 16.40
C PRO A 170 -10.54 7.36 17.88
N GLY A 171 -9.23 7.41 18.18
CA GLY A 171 -8.71 7.21 19.55
C GLY A 171 -8.31 5.77 19.86
N ALA A 172 -8.73 4.77 19.07
CA ALA A 172 -8.24 3.41 19.22
C ALA A 172 -6.80 3.29 18.74
N ALA A 173 -5.90 2.82 19.61
CA ALA A 173 -4.48 2.71 19.31
C ALA A 173 -4.10 1.45 18.50
N MET A 174 -4.93 0.41 18.58
CA MET A 174 -4.71 -0.87 17.88
C MET A 174 -6.01 -1.36 17.25
N VAL A 175 -5.91 -2.09 16.14
CA VAL A 175 -7.06 -2.59 15.38
C VAL A 175 -7.91 -3.58 16.18
N ASP A 176 -7.27 -4.42 17.01
CA ASP A 176 -7.94 -5.38 17.88
C ASP A 176 -8.64 -4.73 19.10
N GLY A 177 -8.34 -3.47 19.42
CA GLY A 177 -8.94 -2.69 20.52
C GLY A 177 -8.56 -3.17 21.92
N GLN A 178 -7.71 -4.19 22.06
CA GLN A 178 -7.39 -4.85 23.33
C GLN A 178 -5.91 -4.82 23.67
N THR A 179 -5.05 -4.93 22.66
CA THR A 179 -3.60 -4.92 22.85
C THR A 179 -3.12 -3.50 23.21
N PRO A 180 -2.24 -3.33 24.22
CA PRO A 180 -1.55 -2.07 24.44
C PRO A 180 -0.81 -1.65 23.16
N PHE A 181 -0.68 -0.33 22.93
CA PHE A 181 -0.03 0.17 21.72
C PHE A 181 1.35 -0.48 21.52
N ASN A 182 1.55 -0.97 20.29
CA ASN A 182 2.81 -1.53 19.83
C ASN A 182 3.00 -1.16 18.36
N ALA A 183 3.99 -0.33 18.09
CA ALA A 183 4.22 0.24 16.75
C ALA A 183 4.55 -0.82 15.68
N GLU A 184 5.26 -1.89 16.05
CA GLU A 184 5.59 -3.01 15.16
C GLU A 184 4.34 -3.82 14.81
N LYS A 185 3.51 -4.11 15.82
CA LYS A 185 2.23 -4.81 15.61
C LYS A 185 1.27 -3.95 14.80
N ALA A 186 1.14 -2.64 15.09
CA ALA A 186 0.31 -1.73 14.31
C ALA A 186 0.65 -1.75 12.81
N TYR A 187 1.95 -1.80 12.49
CA TYR A 187 2.38 -1.96 11.10
C TYR A 187 1.97 -3.32 10.52
N LYS A 188 2.20 -4.42 11.23
CA LYS A 188 1.82 -5.77 10.77
C LYS A 188 0.31 -5.88 10.57
N ASP A 189 -0.48 -5.36 11.51
CA ASP A 189 -1.94 -5.32 11.43
C ASP A 189 -2.42 -4.50 10.23
N SER A 190 -1.81 -3.35 9.95
CA SER A 190 -2.13 -2.55 8.77
C SER A 190 -1.88 -3.31 7.45
N LYS A 191 -0.85 -4.19 7.41
CA LYS A 191 -0.56 -5.02 6.25
C LYS A 191 -1.50 -6.22 6.12
N LEU A 192 -1.97 -6.76 7.23
CA LEU A 192 -3.05 -7.74 7.25
C LEU A 192 -4.37 -7.11 6.76
N CYS A 193 -4.71 -5.90 7.23
CA CYS A 193 -5.88 -5.15 6.74
C CYS A 193 -5.83 -4.92 5.23
N ASN A 194 -4.66 -4.66 4.66
CA ASN A 194 -4.50 -4.48 3.20
C ASN A 194 -4.81 -5.76 2.40
N LEU A 195 -4.45 -6.93 2.92
CA LEU A 195 -4.78 -8.22 2.30
C LEU A 195 -6.29 -8.51 2.40
N LEU A 196 -6.87 -8.30 3.59
CA LEU A 196 -8.31 -8.47 3.81
C LEU A 196 -9.13 -7.51 2.93
N MET A 197 -8.73 -6.23 2.83
CA MET A 197 -9.34 -5.24 1.93
C MET A 197 -9.31 -5.70 0.47
N ALA A 198 -8.18 -6.15 -0.01
CA ALA A 198 -8.02 -6.60 -1.39
C ALA A 198 -8.85 -7.87 -1.67
N ARG A 199 -8.96 -8.76 -0.69
CA ARG A 199 -9.79 -9.96 -0.76
C ARG A 199 -11.27 -9.63 -0.83
N ALA A 200 -11.76 -8.73 0.02
CA ALA A 200 -13.14 -8.27 -0.01
C ALA A 200 -13.48 -7.57 -1.35
N LEU A 201 -12.59 -6.70 -1.84
CA LEU A 201 -12.76 -6.09 -3.16
C LEU A 201 -12.90 -7.14 -4.27
N ALA A 202 -12.01 -8.14 -4.29
CA ALA A 202 -12.04 -9.17 -5.33
C ALA A 202 -13.33 -10.00 -5.27
N ALA A 203 -13.84 -10.31 -4.07
CA ALA A 203 -15.12 -10.99 -3.89
C ALA A 203 -16.29 -10.15 -4.42
N SER A 204 -16.36 -8.88 -4.05
CA SER A 204 -17.41 -7.96 -4.50
C SER A 204 -17.40 -7.75 -6.03
N LEU A 205 -16.21 -7.62 -6.63
CA LEU A 205 -16.06 -7.53 -8.09
C LEU A 205 -16.55 -8.80 -8.81
N ALA A 206 -16.28 -9.97 -8.22
CA ALA A 206 -16.71 -11.26 -8.77
C ALA A 206 -18.25 -11.40 -8.72
N GLU A 207 -18.87 -11.02 -7.62
CA GLU A 207 -20.34 -11.01 -7.47
C GLU A 207 -21.01 -10.13 -8.51
N GLN A 208 -20.39 -9.00 -8.84
CA GLN A 208 -20.89 -8.06 -9.84
C GLN A 208 -20.40 -8.36 -11.27
N GLN A 209 -19.71 -9.47 -11.46
CA GLN A 209 -19.18 -9.94 -12.74
C GLN A 209 -18.18 -8.97 -13.41
N HIS A 210 -17.51 -8.13 -12.64
CA HIS A 210 -16.45 -7.27 -13.14
C HIS A 210 -15.14 -8.02 -13.32
N LYS A 211 -14.52 -7.86 -14.50
CA LYS A 211 -13.19 -8.42 -14.79
C LYS A 211 -12.10 -7.43 -14.37
N MET A 212 -11.65 -7.53 -13.13
CA MET A 212 -10.56 -6.72 -12.59
C MET A 212 -9.67 -7.58 -11.67
N PRO A 213 -8.42 -7.83 -12.03
CA PRO A 213 -7.49 -8.51 -11.14
C PRO A 213 -7.11 -7.62 -9.96
N VAL A 214 -7.13 -8.19 -8.76
CA VAL A 214 -6.71 -7.57 -7.51
C VAL A 214 -5.46 -8.28 -7.03
N LEU A 215 -4.31 -7.64 -7.23
CA LEU A 215 -3.00 -8.18 -6.94
C LEU A 215 -2.49 -7.62 -5.63
N THR A 216 -2.16 -8.46 -4.68
CA THR A 216 -1.43 -8.08 -3.48
C THR A 216 0.00 -8.59 -3.55
N TRP A 217 0.93 -7.86 -2.94
CA TRP A 217 2.31 -8.29 -2.96
C TRP A 217 3.11 -7.84 -1.75
N SER A 218 4.13 -8.63 -1.42
CA SER A 218 5.17 -8.29 -0.47
C SER A 218 6.50 -8.07 -1.20
N PRO A 219 7.14 -6.90 -1.06
CA PRO A 219 8.44 -6.63 -1.66
C PRO A 219 9.59 -7.43 -1.03
N GLY A 220 9.34 -8.11 0.09
CA GLY A 220 10.39 -8.58 0.98
C GLY A 220 10.97 -7.45 1.82
N LEU A 221 12.09 -7.69 2.47
CA LEU A 221 12.80 -6.66 3.24
C LEU A 221 13.56 -5.73 2.28
N VAL A 222 13.13 -4.47 2.18
CA VAL A 222 13.78 -3.45 1.33
C VAL A 222 14.34 -2.34 2.22
N ILE A 223 15.67 -2.21 2.27
CA ILE A 223 16.36 -1.21 3.10
C ILE A 223 16.98 -0.15 2.19
N PRO A 224 16.41 1.07 2.11
CA PRO A 224 16.96 2.14 1.29
C PRO A 224 18.24 2.70 1.91
N ARG A 225 19.15 3.23 1.07
CA ARG A 225 20.39 3.87 1.53
C ARG A 225 20.17 5.31 2.04
N GLY A 226 19.04 5.93 1.71
CA GLY A 226 18.73 7.32 2.07
C GLY A 226 18.10 7.46 3.46
N SER A 227 18.09 8.68 3.99
CA SER A 227 17.47 9.02 5.29
C SER A 227 15.95 9.18 5.27
N GLY A 228 15.33 9.32 4.10
CA GLY A 228 13.89 9.49 3.93
C GLY A 228 13.12 8.18 3.80
N GLY A 229 11.83 8.29 3.44
CA GLY A 229 10.97 7.16 3.12
C GLY A 229 10.43 6.40 4.31
N PHE A 230 10.13 5.12 4.08
CA PHE A 230 9.42 4.22 4.98
C PHE A 230 10.03 4.15 6.40
N PHE A 231 11.34 4.08 6.55
CA PHE A 231 12.03 3.98 7.84
C PHE A 231 12.32 5.34 8.51
N ARG A 232 11.78 6.47 7.99
CA ARG A 232 12.07 7.80 8.53
C ARG A 232 11.78 7.89 10.03
N TYR A 233 10.58 7.53 10.43
CA TYR A 233 10.15 7.61 11.82
C TYR A 233 10.87 6.61 12.73
N SER A 234 11.15 5.39 12.26
CA SER A 234 11.91 4.41 13.03
C SER A 234 13.34 4.89 13.30
N ARG A 235 13.95 5.62 12.38
CA ARG A 235 15.27 6.24 12.59
C ARG A 235 15.23 7.40 13.59
N GLU A 236 14.13 8.14 13.69
CA GLU A 236 13.95 9.18 14.70
C GLU A 236 13.92 8.58 16.11
N HIS A 237 13.31 7.41 16.29
CA HIS A 237 13.16 6.76 17.59
C HIS A 237 14.36 5.87 17.99
N ASN A 238 15.01 5.21 17.04
CA ASN A 238 16.12 4.29 17.30
C ASN A 238 17.20 4.35 16.19
N PRO A 239 17.99 5.44 16.11
CA PRO A 239 18.97 5.61 15.03
C PRO A 239 20.09 4.57 15.06
N LEU A 240 20.58 4.20 16.25
CA LEU A 240 21.67 3.22 16.39
C LEU A 240 21.20 1.81 16.05
N GLY A 241 20.06 1.39 16.56
CA GLY A 241 19.47 0.09 16.25
C GLY A 241 19.15 -0.06 14.75
N GLN A 242 18.62 0.98 14.12
CA GLN A 242 18.35 0.99 12.68
C GLN A 242 19.64 0.92 11.85
N THR A 243 20.71 1.58 12.29
CA THR A 243 22.01 1.50 11.61
C THR A 243 22.61 0.10 11.72
N LEU A 244 22.61 -0.50 12.91
CA LEU A 244 23.08 -1.86 13.12
C LEU A 244 22.26 -2.89 12.36
N PHE A 245 20.92 -2.77 12.39
CA PHE A 245 20.01 -3.62 11.61
C PHE A 245 20.31 -3.52 10.11
N THR A 246 20.53 -2.31 9.61
CA THR A 246 20.83 -2.07 8.19
C THR A 246 22.14 -2.75 7.79
N LEU A 247 23.20 -2.59 8.59
CA LEU A 247 24.50 -3.22 8.34
C LEU A 247 24.40 -4.75 8.36
N LEU A 248 23.69 -5.30 9.34
CA LEU A 248 23.55 -6.76 9.45
C LEU A 248 22.69 -7.32 8.32
N ALA A 249 21.49 -6.79 8.13
CA ALA A 249 20.52 -7.36 7.19
C ALA A 249 20.90 -7.12 5.72
N ARG A 250 21.39 -5.92 5.39
CA ARG A 250 21.70 -5.54 4.00
C ARG A 250 23.11 -5.95 3.59
N ASP A 251 24.11 -5.61 4.41
CA ASP A 251 25.52 -5.66 3.97
C ASP A 251 26.20 -6.98 4.35
N LEU A 252 25.86 -7.57 5.50
CA LEU A 252 26.46 -8.83 5.95
C LEU A 252 25.63 -10.06 5.54
N LEU A 253 24.37 -10.13 5.89
CA LEU A 253 23.51 -11.29 5.63
C LEU A 253 22.87 -11.28 4.23
N ARG A 254 22.84 -10.14 3.57
CA ARG A 254 22.24 -9.94 2.22
C ARG A 254 20.82 -10.48 2.11
N VAL A 255 20.01 -10.30 3.16
CA VAL A 255 18.63 -10.76 3.22
C VAL A 255 17.63 -9.70 2.76
N SER A 256 18.11 -8.55 2.25
CA SER A 256 17.28 -7.47 1.76
C SER A 256 17.33 -7.34 0.24
N GLU A 257 16.19 -6.96 -0.34
CA GLU A 257 16.05 -6.57 -1.73
C GLU A 257 16.51 -5.12 -1.96
N THR A 258 16.93 -4.82 -3.17
CA THR A 258 17.26 -3.44 -3.55
C THR A 258 15.99 -2.66 -3.90
N PRO A 259 15.93 -1.33 -3.62
CA PRO A 259 14.80 -0.51 -4.06
C PRO A 259 14.54 -0.58 -5.57
N ALA A 260 15.59 -0.62 -6.38
CA ALA A 260 15.49 -0.71 -7.84
C ALA A 260 14.84 -2.02 -8.30
N ARG A 261 15.23 -3.16 -7.72
CA ARG A 261 14.63 -4.47 -8.05
C ARG A 261 13.19 -4.56 -7.55
N ALA A 262 12.92 -4.11 -6.32
CA ALA A 262 11.55 -4.05 -5.80
C ALA A 262 10.66 -3.11 -6.64
N GLY A 263 11.20 -1.97 -7.11
CA GLY A 263 10.54 -1.09 -8.05
C GLY A 263 10.23 -1.76 -9.40
N ALA A 264 11.15 -2.57 -9.92
CA ALA A 264 10.93 -3.34 -11.14
C ALA A 264 9.80 -4.38 -10.98
N LEU A 265 9.75 -5.08 -9.84
CA LEU A 265 8.66 -6.01 -9.53
C LEU A 265 7.30 -5.29 -9.42
N LEU A 266 7.28 -4.10 -8.80
CA LEU A 266 6.06 -3.30 -8.72
C LEU A 266 5.62 -2.80 -10.11
N ALA A 267 6.57 -2.35 -10.94
CA ALA A 267 6.28 -1.93 -12.30
C ALA A 267 5.74 -3.09 -13.17
N GLU A 268 6.29 -4.28 -13.01
CA GLU A 268 5.78 -5.50 -13.65
C GLU A 268 4.34 -5.82 -13.20
N LEU A 269 4.04 -5.74 -11.90
CA LEU A 269 2.68 -5.92 -11.39
C LEU A 269 1.72 -4.86 -11.92
N ALA A 270 2.19 -3.60 -12.05
CA ALA A 270 1.36 -2.49 -12.50
C ALA A 270 1.05 -2.50 -14.00
N ALA A 271 1.99 -2.90 -14.85
CA ALA A 271 1.86 -2.79 -16.31
C ALA A 271 2.13 -4.08 -17.08
N GLY A 272 2.76 -5.07 -16.45
CA GLY A 272 3.09 -6.35 -17.08
C GLY A 272 1.87 -7.27 -17.31
N PRO A 273 2.08 -8.43 -17.90
CA PRO A 273 1.02 -9.42 -18.11
C PRO A 273 0.50 -9.96 -16.77
N VAL A 274 -0.80 -10.21 -16.69
CA VAL A 274 -1.45 -10.86 -15.53
C VAL A 274 -1.78 -12.30 -15.86
N ALA A 275 -1.55 -13.19 -14.88
CA ALA A 275 -1.86 -14.61 -15.04
C ALA A 275 -3.38 -14.89 -14.96
N GLN A 276 -4.12 -14.02 -14.27
CA GLN A 276 -5.57 -14.13 -14.10
C GLN A 276 -6.20 -12.77 -14.39
N GLU A 277 -7.27 -12.75 -15.18
CA GLU A 277 -8.00 -11.54 -15.54
C GLU A 277 -8.95 -11.07 -14.43
N THR A 278 -9.18 -11.89 -13.41
CA THR A 278 -10.10 -11.64 -12.29
C THR A 278 -9.59 -12.22 -10.99
N GLY A 279 -10.16 -11.76 -9.88
CA GLY A 279 -9.98 -12.35 -8.57
C GLY A 279 -8.75 -11.85 -7.82
N PHE A 280 -8.54 -12.41 -6.64
CA PHE A 280 -7.47 -12.08 -5.71
C PHE A 280 -6.23 -12.95 -5.94
N SER A 281 -5.06 -12.34 -5.86
CA SER A 281 -3.78 -13.07 -5.80
C SER A 281 -2.79 -12.39 -4.87
N TYR A 282 -1.97 -13.20 -4.17
CA TYR A 282 -0.87 -12.71 -3.35
C TYR A 282 0.47 -13.23 -3.87
N ARG A 283 1.42 -12.32 -4.05
CA ARG A 283 2.80 -12.64 -4.48
C ARG A 283 3.80 -12.12 -3.46
N SER A 284 4.80 -12.91 -3.13
CA SER A 284 5.82 -12.51 -2.15
C SER A 284 7.23 -12.69 -2.71
N ASN A 285 8.04 -11.66 -2.51
CA ASN A 285 9.49 -11.70 -2.75
C ASN A 285 10.18 -12.15 -1.47
N ARG A 286 10.31 -13.48 -1.31
CA ARG A 286 10.80 -14.10 -0.08
C ARG A 286 12.22 -14.59 -0.18
N LEU A 287 12.88 -14.64 0.95
CA LEU A 287 14.18 -15.27 1.09
C LEU A 287 14.02 -16.80 1.02
N VAL A 288 14.65 -17.43 0.04
CA VAL A 288 14.65 -18.90 -0.15
C VAL A 288 16.00 -19.53 0.18
N GLY A 289 17.03 -18.73 0.37
CA GLY A 289 18.38 -19.12 0.77
C GLY A 289 19.25 -17.89 1.02
N PRO A 290 20.49 -18.01 1.55
CA PRO A 290 21.36 -16.87 1.79
C PRO A 290 21.54 -16.02 0.52
N GLY A 291 21.09 -14.76 0.58
CA GLY A 291 21.14 -13.83 -0.55
C GLY A 291 20.27 -14.18 -1.76
N GLN A 292 19.39 -15.17 -1.64
CA GLN A 292 18.49 -15.59 -2.74
C GLN A 292 17.05 -15.23 -2.43
N LEU A 293 16.51 -14.30 -3.20
CA LEU A 293 15.12 -13.88 -3.16
C LEU A 293 14.37 -14.47 -4.36
N ARG A 294 13.14 -14.94 -4.11
CA ARG A 294 12.24 -15.46 -5.14
C ARG A 294 10.90 -14.78 -5.05
N PHE A 295 10.47 -14.23 -6.18
CA PHE A 295 9.15 -13.63 -6.33
C PHE A 295 8.18 -14.67 -6.89
N GLU A 296 7.23 -15.09 -6.08
CA GLU A 296 6.30 -16.18 -6.42
C GLU A 296 4.90 -15.95 -5.86
N THR A 297 3.90 -16.58 -6.46
CA THR A 297 2.54 -16.61 -5.92
C THR A 297 2.51 -17.48 -4.66
N ARG A 298 1.80 -17.02 -3.63
CA ARG A 298 1.71 -17.65 -2.32
C ARG A 298 0.29 -17.57 -1.78
N GLU A 299 -0.04 -18.49 -0.88
CA GLU A 299 -1.19 -18.33 0.00
C GLU A 299 -0.82 -17.35 1.12
N PRO A 300 -1.67 -16.36 1.42
CA PRO A 300 -1.48 -15.51 2.60
C PRO A 300 -1.76 -16.28 3.89
N SER A 301 -1.60 -15.63 5.06
CA SER A 301 -1.91 -16.25 6.36
C SER A 301 -3.38 -16.68 6.44
N ALA A 302 -3.68 -17.63 7.35
CA ALA A 302 -5.05 -18.10 7.56
C ALA A 302 -6.02 -16.95 7.90
N GLU A 303 -5.57 -15.95 8.71
CA GLU A 303 -6.38 -14.79 9.05
C GLU A 303 -6.63 -13.89 7.82
N ALA A 304 -5.61 -13.67 6.98
CA ALA A 304 -5.75 -12.94 5.73
C ALA A 304 -6.62 -13.67 4.68
N SER A 305 -6.85 -14.97 4.88
CA SER A 305 -7.69 -15.80 4.01
C SER A 305 -9.13 -15.97 4.53
N ASN A 306 -9.50 -15.27 5.60
CA ASN A 306 -10.84 -15.32 6.19
C ASN A 306 -11.79 -14.35 5.48
N ASP A 307 -12.71 -14.87 4.67
CA ASP A 307 -13.65 -14.07 3.88
C ASP A 307 -14.62 -13.26 4.76
N ALA A 308 -15.11 -13.86 5.85
CA ALA A 308 -16.03 -13.16 6.76
C ALA A 308 -15.34 -11.98 7.47
N LEU A 309 -14.07 -12.15 7.87
CA LEU A 309 -13.28 -11.08 8.45
C LEU A 309 -12.95 -9.99 7.42
N ALA A 310 -12.67 -10.37 6.18
CA ALA A 310 -12.43 -9.44 5.08
C ALA A 310 -13.65 -8.55 4.81
N GLU A 311 -14.83 -9.14 4.74
CA GLU A 311 -16.09 -8.41 4.57
C GLU A 311 -16.37 -7.46 5.76
N GLN A 312 -16.20 -7.92 6.99
CA GLN A 312 -16.38 -7.08 8.18
C GLN A 312 -15.41 -5.89 8.18
N LEU A 313 -14.12 -6.13 7.85
CA LEU A 313 -13.12 -5.07 7.74
C LEU A 313 -13.52 -4.05 6.67
N TRP A 314 -13.94 -4.52 5.51
CA TRP A 314 -14.36 -3.67 4.39
C TRP A 314 -15.49 -2.73 4.79
N GLN A 315 -16.55 -3.26 5.39
CA GLN A 315 -17.73 -2.50 5.84
C GLN A 315 -17.36 -1.47 6.92
N LEU A 316 -16.61 -1.88 7.94
CA LEU A 316 -16.19 -0.98 9.01
C LEU A 316 -15.27 0.13 8.48
N SER A 317 -14.28 -0.22 7.66
CA SER A 317 -13.36 0.76 7.07
C SER A 317 -14.10 1.74 6.16
N ALA A 318 -15.06 1.27 5.34
CA ALA A 318 -15.89 2.14 4.50
C ALA A 318 -16.65 3.16 5.35
N SER A 319 -17.31 2.71 6.43
CA SER A 319 -18.03 3.59 7.36
C SER A 319 -17.10 4.64 7.99
N LEU A 320 -15.90 4.25 8.44
CA LEU A 320 -14.93 5.15 9.07
C LEU A 320 -14.38 6.23 8.12
N VAL A 321 -14.39 5.96 6.82
CA VAL A 321 -13.96 6.94 5.80
C VAL A 321 -15.14 7.67 5.12
N GLY A 322 -16.33 7.59 5.74
CA GLY A 322 -17.53 8.29 5.29
C GLY A 322 -18.15 7.73 4.00
N LEU A 323 -17.98 6.44 3.75
CA LEU A 323 -18.52 5.72 2.59
C LEU A 323 -19.47 4.60 3.03
N GLN A 324 -20.41 4.24 2.16
CA GLN A 324 -21.14 2.98 2.29
C GLN A 324 -20.34 1.86 1.61
N ALA A 325 -20.46 0.64 2.11
CA ALA A 325 -19.70 -0.50 1.59
C ALA A 325 -19.90 -0.71 0.08
N ASP A 326 -21.10 -0.41 -0.43
CA ASP A 326 -21.51 -0.58 -1.83
C ASP A 326 -21.29 0.67 -2.70
N GLN A 327 -20.80 1.79 -2.12
CA GLN A 327 -20.55 2.99 -2.91
C GLN A 327 -19.35 2.79 -3.84
N GLY A 328 -19.57 3.00 -5.10
CA GLY A 328 -18.58 2.86 -6.19
C GLY A 328 -18.81 1.62 -7.07
N LEU A 329 -19.51 0.60 -6.60
CA LEU A 329 -19.84 -0.59 -7.39
C LEU A 329 -21.23 -0.51 -8.04
N ASN A 330 -22.15 0.30 -7.50
CA ASN A 330 -23.56 0.40 -7.94
C ASN A 330 -23.84 1.56 -8.90
N HIS A 331 -22.85 2.17 -9.55
CA HIS A 331 -23.10 3.17 -10.59
C HIS A 331 -23.16 2.49 -11.96
N HIS A 332 -24.38 2.26 -12.41
CA HIS A 332 -24.75 1.95 -13.81
C HIS A 332 -24.83 3.22 -14.63
#